data_d666d666b785a6c849ae890f970de583
#
_entry.id   d666d666b785a6c849ae890f970de583
#
_cell.length_a   1.000
_cell.length_b   1.000
_cell.length_c   1.000
_cell.angle_alpha   90.00
_cell.angle_beta   90.00
_cell.angle_gamma   90.00
#
_symmetry.space_group_name_H-M   'P 1'
#
loop_
_entity.id
_entity.type
_entity.pdbx_description
1 polymer ?
#
loop_
_entity_poly.entity_id
_entity_poly.type
_entity_poly.pdbx_seq_one_letter_code
_entity_poly.pdbx_strand_id
1 'polypeptide(L)'
;LTSGRKVRPVVTPSGQRARGNFPSIRARDRARFESLVERDVLRVLEMSSMVRSIATHPFVLDLSADGQRLDYTPDVTVETDDSGALVEAKAAYFMTLPPSRERLRRIVTRLHEEGLRLVIVLDQDVRPSGFQTELAELLRQRPLVGRFRPNLDTSVWDPLGTSPVDLDVERRWAAAQEQCDALLARVMRRDPDELFEAFAV
;
A
#
# COMPACT_ATOMS: atom_id res chain seq x y z
N LEU A 1 -12.66 20.48 -4.70
CA LEU A 1 -12.76 19.11 -4.18
C LEU A 1 -14.17 18.87 -3.63
N THR A 2 -15.01 18.23 -4.42
CA THR A 2 -16.34 17.83 -4.01
C THR A 2 -16.25 16.66 -3.02
N SER A 3 -16.99 16.75 -1.95
CA SER A 3 -17.05 15.83 -0.79
C SER A 3 -17.00 14.36 -1.23
N GLY A 4 -15.96 13.65 -0.81
CA GLY A 4 -15.80 12.23 -1.09
C GLY A 4 -16.96 11.41 -0.52
N ARG A 5 -17.72 10.73 -1.38
CA ARG A 5 -18.79 9.83 -0.99
C ARG A 5 -18.21 8.56 -0.38
N LYS A 6 -18.59 8.22 0.83
CA LYS A 6 -18.14 7.00 1.51
C LYS A 6 -18.42 5.75 0.66
N VAL A 7 -17.41 4.94 0.38
CA VAL A 7 -17.55 3.70 -0.39
C VAL A 7 -18.37 2.68 0.39
N ARG A 8 -19.39 2.09 -0.22
CA ARG A 8 -20.12 0.96 0.38
C ARG A 8 -19.20 -0.26 0.46
N PRO A 9 -19.14 -0.96 1.59
CA PRO A 9 -18.40 -2.21 1.67
C PRO A 9 -19.12 -3.29 0.84
N VAL A 10 -18.65 -3.54 -0.36
CA VAL A 10 -19.13 -4.66 -1.18
C VAL A 10 -18.28 -5.89 -0.84
N VAL A 11 -18.63 -6.59 0.22
CA VAL A 11 -18.16 -7.95 0.44
C VAL A 11 -19.19 -8.88 -0.18
N THR A 12 -19.01 -9.25 -1.44
CA THR A 12 -19.79 -10.32 -2.07
C THR A 12 -18.99 -11.61 -2.05
N PRO A 13 -19.58 -12.75 -1.62
CA PRO A 13 -18.88 -14.04 -1.53
C PRO A 13 -18.50 -14.67 -2.88
N SER A 14 -18.87 -14.08 -4.01
CA SER A 14 -18.82 -14.69 -5.35
C SER A 14 -17.64 -14.25 -6.22
N GLY A 15 -16.51 -13.80 -5.65
CA GLY A 15 -15.40 -13.31 -6.46
C GLY A 15 -14.23 -14.29 -6.52
N GLN A 16 -13.76 -14.63 -7.71
CA GLN A 16 -12.48 -15.32 -7.96
C GLN A 16 -11.25 -14.48 -7.52
N ARG A 17 -11.45 -13.33 -6.87
CA ARG A 17 -10.38 -12.45 -6.39
C ARG A 17 -10.16 -12.63 -4.90
N ALA A 18 -8.90 -12.77 -4.50
CA ALA A 18 -8.53 -12.83 -3.10
C ALA A 18 -8.83 -11.47 -2.42
N ARG A 19 -9.78 -11.48 -1.49
CA ARG A 19 -10.15 -10.31 -0.68
C ARG A 19 -9.93 -10.62 0.78
N GLY A 20 -9.59 -9.62 1.56
CA GLY A 20 -9.39 -9.82 2.99
C GLY A 20 -9.14 -8.56 3.79
N ASN A 21 -8.92 -8.79 5.09
CA ASN A 21 -8.45 -7.75 5.98
C ASN A 21 -6.93 -7.89 6.16
N PHE A 22 -6.26 -6.76 6.22
CA PHE A 22 -4.82 -6.70 6.48
C PHE A 22 -4.60 -6.18 7.90
N PRO A 23 -3.84 -6.90 8.75
CA PRO A 23 -3.52 -6.43 10.10
C PRO A 23 -2.48 -5.31 10.02
N SER A 24 -2.94 -4.07 10.11
CA SER A 24 -2.09 -2.88 10.04
C SER A 24 -2.08 -2.12 11.36
N ILE A 25 -0.91 -1.64 11.78
CA ILE A 25 -0.78 -0.67 12.87
C ILE A 25 -0.73 0.77 12.36
N ARG A 26 -0.58 0.95 11.03
CA ARG A 26 -0.53 2.26 10.38
C ARG A 26 -1.89 2.71 9.85
N ALA A 27 -2.82 1.77 9.69
CA ALA A 27 -4.16 2.10 9.22
C ALA A 27 -4.99 2.75 10.34
N ARG A 28 -5.64 3.87 9.99
CA ARG A 28 -6.57 4.55 10.90
C ARG A 28 -7.85 3.74 11.12
N ASP A 29 -8.28 3.05 10.06
CA ASP A 29 -9.42 2.14 10.04
C ASP A 29 -8.96 0.75 9.64
N ARG A 30 -9.90 -0.21 9.56
CA ARG A 30 -9.60 -1.57 9.10
C ARG A 30 -9.08 -1.55 7.68
N ALA A 31 -7.79 -1.89 7.49
CA ALA A 31 -7.20 -2.05 6.18
C ALA A 31 -7.79 -3.27 5.45
N ARG A 32 -8.18 -3.10 4.19
CA ARG A 32 -8.75 -4.13 3.34
C ARG A 32 -7.98 -4.21 2.03
N PHE A 33 -8.01 -5.38 1.41
CA PHE A 33 -7.49 -5.56 0.06
C PHE A 33 -8.50 -6.36 -0.78
N GLU A 34 -8.54 -6.09 -2.07
CA GLU A 34 -9.39 -6.75 -3.05
C GLU A 34 -8.58 -7.56 -4.08
N SER A 35 -7.25 -7.55 -3.96
CA SER A 35 -6.34 -8.36 -4.76
C SER A 35 -5.09 -8.75 -3.98
N LEU A 36 -4.37 -9.78 -4.47
CA LEU A 36 -3.09 -10.16 -3.89
C LEU A 36 -2.00 -9.09 -4.10
N VAL A 37 -2.09 -8.29 -5.17
CA VAL A 37 -1.15 -7.20 -5.42
C VAL A 37 -1.33 -6.10 -4.36
N GLU A 38 -2.58 -5.70 -4.10
CA GLU A 38 -2.88 -4.76 -3.02
C GLU A 38 -2.37 -5.25 -1.66
N ARG A 39 -2.59 -6.54 -1.32
CA ARG A 39 -2.06 -7.13 -0.08
C ARG A 39 -0.53 -7.03 0.00
N ASP A 40 0.15 -7.30 -1.11
CA ASP A 40 1.60 -7.30 -1.17
C ASP A 40 2.15 -5.86 -1.10
N VAL A 41 1.45 -4.89 -1.68
CA VAL A 41 1.71 -3.45 -1.48
C VAL A 41 1.53 -3.05 -0.01
N LEU A 42 0.44 -3.48 0.62
CA LEU A 42 0.19 -3.19 2.04
C LEU A 42 1.29 -3.73 2.95
N ARG A 43 1.90 -4.89 2.64
CA ARG A 43 3.06 -5.39 3.40
C ARG A 43 4.26 -4.47 3.29
N VAL A 44 4.54 -3.97 2.10
CA VAL A 44 5.64 -3.00 1.88
C VAL A 44 5.38 -1.71 2.64
N LEU A 45 4.17 -1.15 2.53
CA LEU A 45 3.79 0.07 3.24
C LEU A 45 3.84 -0.10 4.76
N GLU A 46 3.42 -1.25 5.27
CA GLU A 46 3.44 -1.55 6.70
C GLU A 46 4.86 -1.71 7.25
N MET A 47 5.78 -2.26 6.46
CA MET A 47 7.18 -2.47 6.84
C MET A 47 8.01 -1.18 6.75
N SER A 48 7.70 -0.29 5.81
CA SER A 48 8.49 0.90 5.53
C SER A 48 8.52 1.88 6.71
N SER A 49 9.69 2.45 6.98
CA SER A 49 9.85 3.52 7.98
C SER A 49 9.31 4.87 7.49
N MET A 50 9.25 5.07 6.18
CA MET A 50 8.79 6.31 5.56
C MET A 50 7.28 6.54 5.73
N VAL A 51 6.49 5.49 5.95
CA VAL A 51 5.03 5.56 6.00
C VAL A 51 4.55 5.85 7.41
N ARG A 52 3.78 6.91 7.59
CA ARG A 52 3.14 7.28 8.87
C ARG A 52 1.75 6.67 9.01
N SER A 53 0.94 6.82 7.98
CA SER A 53 -0.42 6.29 7.99
C SER A 53 -0.85 5.84 6.61
N ILE A 54 -1.81 4.90 6.60
CA ILE A 54 -2.46 4.42 5.39
C ILE A 54 -3.98 4.41 5.58
N ALA A 55 -4.72 4.57 4.47
CA ALA A 55 -6.14 4.23 4.42
C ALA A 55 -6.43 3.51 3.10
N THR A 56 -7.14 2.39 3.16
CA THR A 56 -7.50 1.59 1.98
C THR A 56 -8.88 1.99 1.48
N HIS A 57 -9.03 2.15 0.17
CA HIS A 57 -10.29 2.54 -0.50
C HIS A 57 -10.98 3.73 0.20
N PRO A 58 -10.27 4.84 0.47
CA PRO A 58 -10.72 5.85 1.45
C PRO A 58 -11.92 6.65 0.97
N PHE A 59 -12.02 6.89 -0.33
CA PHE A 59 -13.07 7.72 -0.95
C PHE A 59 -13.20 7.44 -2.45
N VAL A 60 -14.29 7.90 -3.03
CA VAL A 60 -14.47 7.94 -4.49
C VAL A 60 -14.20 9.38 -4.95
N LEU A 61 -13.36 9.54 -5.94
CA LEU A 61 -13.15 10.79 -6.66
C LEU A 61 -13.99 10.80 -7.93
N ASP A 62 -14.69 11.89 -8.16
CA ASP A 62 -15.31 12.17 -9.46
C ASP A 62 -14.31 12.97 -10.31
N LEU A 63 -13.73 12.29 -11.29
CA LEU A 63 -12.77 12.83 -12.25
C LEU A 63 -13.44 13.07 -13.62
N SER A 64 -14.76 13.17 -13.64
CA SER A 64 -15.54 13.35 -14.86
C SER A 64 -15.23 14.72 -15.50
N ALA A 65 -15.02 14.72 -16.81
CA ALA A 65 -14.82 15.93 -17.59
C ALA A 65 -15.25 15.72 -19.04
N ASP A 66 -15.54 16.79 -19.75
CA ASP A 66 -15.90 16.80 -21.17
C ASP A 66 -17.07 15.85 -21.52
N GLY A 67 -18.03 15.72 -20.59
CA GLY A 67 -19.19 14.82 -20.74
C GLY A 67 -18.85 13.32 -20.54
N GLN A 68 -17.61 12.98 -20.20
CA GLN A 68 -17.20 11.60 -19.89
C GLN A 68 -17.16 11.38 -18.39
N ARG A 69 -17.95 10.42 -17.93
CA ARG A 69 -17.96 10.02 -16.52
C ARG A 69 -16.71 9.20 -16.18
N LEU A 70 -16.03 9.58 -15.11
CA LEU A 70 -14.85 8.87 -14.58
C LEU A 70 -14.83 8.90 -13.05
N ASP A 71 -15.44 7.89 -12.45
CA ASP A 71 -15.32 7.66 -11.00
C ASP A 71 -14.03 6.87 -10.72
N TYR A 72 -13.26 7.29 -9.71
CA TYR A 72 -12.02 6.63 -9.32
C TYR A 72 -11.95 6.46 -7.80
N THR A 73 -11.54 5.28 -7.36
CA THR A 73 -11.24 4.98 -5.96
C THR A 73 -9.79 4.53 -5.88
N PRO A 74 -8.90 5.26 -5.18
CA PRO A 74 -7.54 4.78 -4.96
C PRO A 74 -7.54 3.51 -4.12
N ASP A 75 -6.64 2.57 -4.40
CA ASP A 75 -6.49 1.38 -3.59
C ASP A 75 -6.01 1.74 -2.18
N VAL A 76 -5.04 2.65 -2.09
CA VAL A 76 -4.49 3.12 -0.80
C VAL A 76 -4.17 4.61 -0.88
N THR A 77 -4.39 5.33 0.23
CA THR A 77 -3.72 6.61 0.48
C THR A 77 -2.59 6.41 1.48
N VAL A 78 -1.47 7.05 1.24
CA VAL A 78 -0.26 6.98 2.07
C VAL A 78 0.11 8.37 2.53
N GLU A 79 0.37 8.52 3.81
CA GLU A 79 0.99 9.72 4.39
C GLU A 79 2.41 9.38 4.83
N THR A 80 3.35 10.21 4.44
CA THR A 80 4.75 10.21 4.91
C THR A 80 4.99 11.45 5.79
N ASP A 81 6.21 11.67 6.23
CA ASP A 81 6.55 12.87 7.01
C ASP A 81 6.42 14.15 6.18
N ASP A 82 6.72 14.07 4.90
CA ASP A 82 6.85 15.23 4.02
C ASP A 82 5.71 15.36 3.00
N SER A 83 4.95 14.30 2.76
CA SER A 83 3.98 14.29 1.67
C SER A 83 2.88 13.22 1.83
N GLY A 84 1.86 13.32 0.98
CA GLY A 84 0.86 12.28 0.78
C GLY A 84 0.79 11.86 -0.69
N ALA A 85 0.35 10.62 -0.92
CA ALA A 85 0.14 10.10 -2.26
C ALA A 85 -1.07 9.17 -2.31
N LEU A 86 -1.71 9.13 -3.47
CA LEU A 86 -2.64 8.07 -3.85
C LEU A 86 -1.82 6.92 -4.43
N VAL A 87 -2.18 5.69 -4.11
CA VAL A 87 -1.49 4.49 -4.61
C VAL A 87 -2.49 3.60 -5.33
N GLU A 88 -2.11 3.18 -6.52
CA GLU A 88 -2.80 2.17 -7.32
C GLU A 88 -1.91 0.93 -7.44
N ALA A 89 -2.40 -0.21 -6.99
CA ALA A 89 -1.73 -1.50 -7.06
C ALA A 89 -2.22 -2.28 -8.29
N LYS A 90 -1.31 -2.60 -9.22
CA LYS A 90 -1.70 -3.22 -10.50
C LYS A 90 -0.81 -4.40 -10.86
N ALA A 91 -1.39 -5.48 -11.39
CA ALA A 91 -0.57 -6.46 -12.05
C ALA A 91 -0.07 -5.91 -13.39
N ALA A 92 1.22 -6.09 -13.69
CA ALA A 92 1.88 -5.60 -14.91
C ALA A 92 1.13 -6.05 -16.18
N TYR A 93 0.53 -7.24 -16.15
CA TYR A 93 -0.31 -7.72 -17.24
C TYR A 93 -1.40 -6.73 -17.65
N PHE A 94 -2.06 -6.04 -16.70
CA PHE A 94 -3.10 -5.06 -17.05
C PHE A 94 -2.54 -3.83 -17.75
N MET A 95 -1.25 -3.55 -17.60
CA MET A 95 -0.59 -2.45 -18.33
C MET A 95 -0.37 -2.80 -19.81
N THR A 96 -0.29 -4.09 -20.18
CA THR A 96 -0.21 -4.52 -21.57
C THR A 96 -1.55 -4.40 -22.31
N LEU A 97 -2.67 -4.29 -21.57
CA LEU A 97 -4.01 -4.19 -22.15
C LEU A 97 -4.36 -2.72 -22.46
N PRO A 98 -4.51 -2.33 -23.75
CA PRO A 98 -4.76 -0.94 -24.14
C PRO A 98 -5.92 -0.27 -23.39
N PRO A 99 -7.10 -0.91 -23.21
CA PRO A 99 -8.23 -0.26 -22.50
C PRO A 99 -7.91 0.02 -21.02
N SER A 100 -7.17 -0.87 -20.36
CA SER A 100 -6.79 -0.71 -18.95
C SER A 100 -5.75 0.40 -18.79
N ARG A 101 -4.73 0.40 -19.65
CA ARG A 101 -3.67 1.41 -19.68
C ARG A 101 -4.22 2.79 -19.97
N GLU A 102 -5.09 2.92 -20.98
CA GLU A 102 -5.70 4.19 -21.35
C GLU A 102 -6.59 4.75 -20.25
N ARG A 103 -7.40 3.89 -19.60
CA ARG A 103 -8.18 4.32 -18.45
C ARG A 103 -7.29 4.85 -17.33
N LEU A 104 -6.20 4.17 -17.01
CA LEU A 104 -5.29 4.58 -15.97
C LEU A 104 -4.55 5.88 -16.33
N ARG A 105 -4.14 6.05 -17.59
CA ARG A 105 -3.55 7.29 -18.08
C ARG A 105 -4.49 8.48 -17.88
N ARG A 106 -5.77 8.34 -18.24
CA ARG A 106 -6.77 9.40 -17.99
C ARG A 106 -6.92 9.74 -16.52
N ILE A 107 -6.92 8.72 -15.63
CA ILE A 107 -6.97 8.94 -14.18
C ILE A 107 -5.75 9.75 -13.73
N VAL A 108 -4.54 9.37 -14.16
CA VAL A 108 -3.30 10.09 -13.82
C VAL A 108 -3.36 11.54 -14.28
N THR A 109 -3.75 11.77 -15.53
CA THR A 109 -3.88 13.14 -16.09
C THR A 109 -4.85 13.99 -15.27
N ARG A 110 -6.04 13.47 -14.97
CA ARG A 110 -7.05 14.21 -14.21
C ARG A 110 -6.61 14.49 -12.76
N LEU A 111 -5.98 13.51 -12.12
CA LEU A 111 -5.44 13.71 -10.77
C LEU A 111 -4.33 14.77 -10.76
N HIS A 112 -3.49 14.77 -11.78
CA HIS A 112 -2.42 15.77 -11.93
C HIS A 112 -3.00 17.19 -12.10
N GLU A 113 -4.05 17.36 -12.90
CA GLU A 113 -4.78 18.63 -13.08
C GLU A 113 -5.35 19.15 -11.74
N GLU A 114 -5.73 18.24 -10.82
CA GLU A 114 -6.21 18.56 -9.47
C GLU A 114 -5.07 18.72 -8.44
N GLY A 115 -3.81 18.66 -8.88
CA GLY A 115 -2.64 18.74 -8.00
C GLY A 115 -2.44 17.50 -7.12
N LEU A 116 -3.07 16.37 -7.48
CA LEU A 116 -2.97 15.10 -6.77
C LEU A 116 -1.97 14.17 -7.46
N ARG A 117 -1.20 13.46 -6.66
CA ARG A 117 -0.22 12.52 -7.15
C ARG A 117 -0.71 11.09 -7.04
N LEU A 118 -0.69 10.36 -8.15
CA LEU A 118 -0.90 8.92 -8.19
C LEU A 118 0.42 8.18 -8.37
N VAL A 119 0.69 7.24 -7.47
CA VAL A 119 1.82 6.31 -7.54
C VAL A 119 1.29 4.95 -8.00
N ILE A 120 1.76 4.48 -9.15
CA ILE A 120 1.40 3.16 -9.67
C ILE A 120 2.44 2.16 -9.22
N VAL A 121 2.03 1.14 -8.47
CA VAL A 121 2.88 0.05 -7.99
C VAL A 121 2.47 -1.24 -8.69
N LEU A 122 3.42 -1.82 -9.42
CA LEU A 122 3.19 -3.07 -10.14
C LEU A 122 3.54 -4.28 -9.26
N ASP A 123 2.92 -5.41 -9.56
CA ASP A 123 3.24 -6.68 -8.89
C ASP A 123 4.72 -7.05 -9.01
N GLN A 124 5.34 -6.78 -10.15
CA GLN A 124 6.78 -6.98 -10.36
C GLN A 124 7.66 -6.09 -9.46
N ASP A 125 7.18 -4.94 -9.04
CA ASP A 125 7.92 -4.06 -8.11
C ASP A 125 8.00 -4.68 -6.72
N VAL A 126 6.90 -5.30 -6.26
CA VAL A 126 6.71 -5.78 -4.89
C VAL A 126 6.96 -7.28 -4.71
N ARG A 127 7.22 -8.02 -5.79
CA ARG A 127 7.40 -9.48 -5.78
C ARG A 127 8.77 -9.98 -6.28
N PRO A 128 9.89 -9.38 -5.88
CA PRO A 128 11.18 -10.07 -6.05
C PRO A 128 11.13 -11.43 -5.36
N SER A 129 11.92 -12.39 -5.86
CA SER A 129 11.91 -13.77 -5.34
C SER A 129 12.09 -13.82 -3.81
N GLY A 130 11.18 -14.49 -3.12
CA GLY A 130 11.20 -14.68 -1.67
C GLY A 130 10.77 -13.47 -0.83
N PHE A 131 10.78 -12.25 -1.38
CA PHE A 131 10.55 -11.00 -0.63
C PHE A 131 9.22 -10.97 0.11
N GLN A 132 8.13 -11.32 -0.56
CA GLN A 132 6.80 -11.31 0.05
C GLN A 132 6.62 -12.39 1.14
N THR A 133 7.34 -13.50 1.02
CA THR A 133 7.36 -14.55 2.06
C THR A 133 8.08 -14.04 3.31
N GLU A 134 9.22 -13.41 3.12
CA GLU A 134 9.99 -12.79 4.20
C GLU A 134 9.18 -11.70 4.93
N LEU A 135 8.55 -10.77 4.17
CA LEU A 135 7.70 -9.75 4.76
C LEU A 135 6.53 -10.34 5.56
N ALA A 136 5.90 -11.40 5.02
CA ALA A 136 4.78 -12.06 5.69
C ALA A 136 5.21 -12.72 7.00
N GLU A 137 6.41 -13.30 7.03
CA GLU A 137 6.97 -13.92 8.23
C GLU A 137 7.33 -12.86 9.28
N LEU A 138 8.09 -11.84 8.89
CA LEU A 138 8.49 -10.76 9.78
C LEU A 138 7.29 -10.02 10.37
N LEU A 139 6.28 -9.70 9.55
CA LEU A 139 5.07 -9.05 10.03
C LEU A 139 4.27 -9.90 11.02
N ARG A 140 4.35 -11.24 10.94
CA ARG A 140 3.78 -12.13 11.96
C ARG A 140 4.58 -12.12 13.28
N GLN A 141 5.89 -11.99 13.17
CA GLN A 141 6.81 -11.93 14.30
C GLN A 141 7.03 -10.49 14.80
N ARG A 142 6.22 -9.56 14.29
CA ARG A 142 6.34 -8.13 14.57
C ARG A 142 6.75 -7.91 16.04
N PRO A 143 7.91 -7.28 16.28
CA PRO A 143 8.32 -6.97 17.64
C PRO A 143 7.21 -6.12 18.28
N LEU A 144 6.81 -6.44 19.49
CA LEU A 144 5.85 -5.62 20.26
C LEU A 144 6.46 -4.27 20.67
N VAL A 145 7.42 -3.79 19.88
CA VAL A 145 8.13 -2.53 20.05
C VAL A 145 7.35 -1.45 19.30
N GLY A 146 6.74 -0.54 19.99
CA GLY A 146 6.12 0.63 19.40
C GLY A 146 4.76 0.96 19.99
N ARG A 147 4.03 1.81 19.33
CA ARG A 147 2.83 2.57 19.74
C ARG A 147 1.72 1.82 20.48
N PHE A 148 1.80 0.50 20.58
CA PHE A 148 0.79 -0.35 21.23
C PHE A 148 1.36 -1.17 22.40
N ARG A 149 2.53 -0.84 22.93
CA ARG A 149 2.75 -1.26 24.31
C ARG A 149 1.75 -0.47 25.15
N PRO A 150 0.73 -1.14 25.74
CA PRO A 150 0.06 -0.51 26.85
C PRO A 150 1.19 -0.08 27.81
N ASN A 151 1.03 1.06 28.45
CA ASN A 151 1.97 1.55 29.43
C ASN A 151 1.91 0.64 30.69
N LEU A 152 2.18 -0.65 30.46
CA LEU A 152 2.26 -1.67 31.49
C LEU A 152 3.64 -1.55 32.08
N ASP A 153 3.70 -1.36 33.36
CA ASP A 153 4.93 -1.55 34.10
C ASP A 153 5.36 -3.03 33.96
N THR A 154 6.17 -3.29 32.95
CA THR A 154 6.64 -4.64 32.63
C THR A 154 7.61 -5.14 33.70
N SER A 155 8.12 -4.28 34.59
CA SER A 155 8.98 -4.71 35.70
C SER A 155 8.27 -5.68 36.63
N VAL A 156 6.94 -5.61 36.72
CA VAL A 156 6.10 -6.53 37.50
C VAL A 156 5.89 -7.87 36.77
N TRP A 157 6.05 -7.89 35.44
CA TRP A 157 5.70 -9.03 34.59
C TRP A 157 6.92 -9.76 34.02
N ASP A 158 8.13 -9.33 34.37
CA ASP A 158 9.36 -9.96 33.91
C ASP A 158 10.14 -10.70 35.06
N PRO A 159 9.48 -11.63 35.78
CA PRO A 159 10.20 -12.48 36.74
C PRO A 159 11.06 -13.53 36.01
N LEU A 160 10.95 -13.68 34.71
CA LEU A 160 11.65 -14.70 33.92
C LEU A 160 12.84 -14.14 33.12
N GLY A 161 13.12 -12.84 33.26
CA GLY A 161 14.11 -12.17 32.46
C GLY A 161 13.57 -11.88 31.04
N THR A 162 14.07 -10.83 30.44
CA THR A 162 13.76 -10.51 29.05
C THR A 162 14.03 -11.73 28.20
N SER A 163 13.02 -12.22 27.50
CA SER A 163 13.22 -13.15 26.37
C SER A 163 14.37 -12.60 25.57
N PRO A 164 15.40 -13.40 25.27
CA PRO A 164 16.52 -12.91 24.50
C PRO A 164 15.93 -12.29 23.24
N VAL A 165 16.23 -11.01 23.03
CA VAL A 165 15.87 -10.33 21.79
C VAL A 165 16.44 -11.19 20.69
N ASP A 166 15.58 -11.68 19.80
CA ASP A 166 16.05 -12.44 18.66
C ASP A 166 16.77 -11.47 17.72
N LEU A 167 18.07 -11.32 17.95
CA LEU A 167 18.95 -10.43 17.17
C LEU A 167 18.93 -10.75 15.68
N ASP A 168 18.58 -11.99 15.32
CA ASP A 168 18.42 -12.36 13.92
C ASP A 168 17.13 -11.76 13.34
N VAL A 169 16.02 -11.85 14.06
CA VAL A 169 14.75 -11.21 13.65
C VAL A 169 14.90 -9.70 13.55
N GLU A 170 15.59 -9.06 14.49
CA GLU A 170 15.82 -7.61 14.42
C GLU A 170 16.67 -7.21 13.20
N ARG A 171 17.73 -7.95 12.91
CA ARG A 171 18.57 -7.71 11.73
C ARG A 171 17.79 -7.90 10.45
N ARG A 172 17.01 -8.98 10.34
CA ARG A 172 16.15 -9.26 9.19
C ARG A 172 15.08 -8.18 9.04
N TRP A 173 14.51 -7.70 10.14
CA TRP A 173 13.55 -6.61 10.15
C TRP A 173 14.16 -5.32 9.59
N ALA A 174 15.32 -4.92 10.09
CA ALA A 174 16.01 -3.73 9.62
C ALA A 174 16.34 -3.80 8.11
N ALA A 175 16.85 -4.95 7.65
CA ALA A 175 17.15 -5.18 6.24
C ALA A 175 15.88 -5.12 5.35
N ALA A 176 14.80 -5.75 5.80
CA ALA A 176 13.53 -5.72 5.08
C ALA A 176 12.92 -4.30 5.04
N GLN A 177 13.05 -3.54 6.12
CA GLN A 177 12.62 -2.15 6.18
C GLN A 177 13.39 -1.27 5.20
N GLU A 178 14.72 -1.37 5.16
CA GLU A 178 15.55 -0.66 4.20
C GLU A 178 15.18 -1.00 2.74
N GLN A 179 14.91 -2.27 2.44
CA GLN A 179 14.46 -2.69 1.11
C GLN A 179 13.09 -2.09 0.76
N CYS A 180 12.16 -2.05 1.71
CA CYS A 180 10.85 -1.43 1.51
C CYS A 180 10.98 0.08 1.29
N ASP A 181 11.82 0.77 2.05
CA ASP A 181 12.08 2.20 1.90
C ASP A 181 12.70 2.52 0.55
N ALA A 182 13.69 1.75 0.12
CA ALA A 182 14.30 1.90 -1.20
C ALA A 182 13.30 1.65 -2.34
N LEU A 183 12.45 0.63 -2.20
CA LEU A 183 11.39 0.33 -3.16
C LEU A 183 10.40 1.49 -3.25
N LEU A 184 9.88 1.97 -2.12
CA LEU A 184 8.93 3.08 -2.08
C LEU A 184 9.54 4.36 -2.64
N ALA A 185 10.76 4.71 -2.26
CA ALA A 185 11.47 5.86 -2.80
C ALA A 185 11.62 5.78 -4.34
N ARG A 186 11.82 4.59 -4.88
CA ARG A 186 11.91 4.38 -6.33
C ARG A 186 10.54 4.55 -7.00
N VAL A 187 9.50 3.87 -6.53
CA VAL A 187 8.18 3.94 -7.17
C VAL A 187 7.53 5.30 -7.00
N MET A 188 7.76 5.96 -5.87
CA MET A 188 7.29 7.33 -5.64
C MET A 188 7.95 8.37 -6.56
N ARG A 189 9.14 8.11 -7.09
CA ARG A 189 9.81 9.00 -8.05
C ARG A 189 9.54 8.65 -9.50
N ARG A 190 8.91 7.50 -9.76
CA ARG A 190 8.61 7.04 -11.11
C ARG A 190 7.67 8.02 -11.81
N ASP A 191 8.01 8.38 -13.04
CA ASP A 191 7.11 9.11 -13.93
C ASP A 191 6.05 8.13 -14.47
N PRO A 192 4.76 8.42 -14.28
CA PRO A 192 3.70 7.58 -14.85
C PRO A 192 3.72 7.51 -16.37
N ASP A 193 4.15 8.57 -17.06
CA ASP A 193 4.18 8.58 -18.53
C ASP A 193 5.26 7.65 -19.06
N GLU A 194 6.47 7.64 -18.46
CA GLU A 194 7.52 6.67 -18.78
C GLU A 194 7.02 5.23 -18.56
N LEU A 195 6.24 5.02 -17.47
CA LEU A 195 5.66 3.71 -17.20
C LEU A 195 4.66 3.30 -18.30
N PHE A 196 3.79 4.21 -18.74
CA PHE A 196 2.83 3.91 -19.81
C PHE A 196 3.53 3.62 -21.14
N GLU A 197 4.59 4.33 -21.47
CA GLU A 197 5.38 4.11 -22.69
C GLU A 197 6.05 2.73 -22.68
N ALA A 198 6.62 2.31 -21.54
CA ALA A 198 7.26 1.01 -21.39
C ALA A 198 6.32 -0.19 -21.70
N PHE A 199 5.01 0.00 -21.62
CA PHE A 199 3.99 -1.01 -21.92
C PHE A 199 3.22 -0.75 -23.21
N ALA A 200 3.61 0.23 -24.00
CA ALA A 200 2.92 0.61 -25.25
C ALA A 200 3.31 -0.24 -26.48
N VAL A 201 4.26 -1.15 -26.32
CA VAL A 201 4.83 -2.00 -27.40
C VAL A 201 3.92 -3.17 -27.74
#